data_8081253276044b4125f7f66e76f32b66
#
_entry.id   8081253276044b4125f7f66e76f32b66
#
_cell.length_a   1.000
_cell.length_b   1.000
_cell.length_c   1.000
_cell.angle_alpha   90.00
_cell.angle_beta   90.00
_cell.angle_gamma   90.00
#
_symmetry.space_group_name_H-M   'P 1'
#
loop_
_entity.id
_entity.type
_entity.pdbx_description
1 polymer ?
#
loop_
_entity_poly.entity_id
_entity_poly.type
_entity_poly.pdbx_seq_one_letter_code
_entity_poly.pdbx_strand_id
1 'polypeptide(L)'
;ERWTVETRNVCKEPAAPCMACGYCKRADGCALHDLDGFDAALRESDLLVIASPVYNLTFPAQLKSVLDRFQRYFEARFERGVRPAIVKPRRAVLLLTMGRHDPLPVEICEKTLRQSFSVMNTHLTGTLCLPDTDGGIAAEHPIFEKARRMAIEIEAETCYNNLNLCD
;
A
#
# COMPACT_ATOMS: atom_id res chain seq x y z
N GLU A 1 8.57 21.99 -0.48
CA GLU A 1 8.08 20.59 -0.39
C GLU A 1 6.57 20.61 -0.31
N ARG A 2 5.89 19.88 -1.20
CA ARG A 2 4.41 19.84 -1.25
C ARG A 2 3.80 18.68 -0.47
N TRP A 3 4.63 17.70 -0.07
CA TRP A 3 4.18 16.47 0.57
C TRP A 3 4.76 16.35 1.97
N THR A 4 3.90 16.01 2.94
CA THR A 4 4.34 15.48 4.22
C THR A 4 4.43 13.97 4.08
N VAL A 5 5.59 13.39 4.39
CA VAL A 5 5.84 11.95 4.24
C VAL A 5 5.97 11.31 5.61
N GLU A 6 5.11 10.35 5.88
CA GLU A 6 5.24 9.44 7.02
C GLU A 6 5.74 8.08 6.53
N THR A 7 6.75 7.53 7.18
CA THR A 7 7.37 6.27 6.76
C THR A 7 7.30 5.25 7.89
N ARG A 8 6.81 4.05 7.57
CA ARG A 8 6.88 2.89 8.44
C ARG A 8 7.82 1.82 7.85
N ASN A 9 8.85 1.47 8.60
CA ASN A 9 9.73 0.37 8.24
C ASN A 9 9.27 -0.91 8.94
N VAL A 10 8.58 -1.79 8.20
CA VAL A 10 7.99 -3.02 8.74
C VAL A 10 9.01 -4.05 9.25
N CYS A 11 10.30 -3.91 8.91
CA CYS A 11 11.36 -4.74 9.48
C CYS A 11 11.84 -4.23 10.83
N LYS A 12 11.81 -2.89 11.05
CA LYS A 12 12.17 -2.27 12.33
C LYS A 12 11.00 -2.24 13.32
N GLU A 13 9.79 -2.11 12.77
CA GLU A 13 8.54 -2.02 13.50
C GLU A 13 7.57 -3.11 13.00
N PRO A 14 7.89 -4.40 13.25
CA PRO A 14 7.10 -5.51 12.74
C PRO A 14 5.70 -5.51 13.34
N ALA A 15 4.72 -5.79 12.48
CA ALA A 15 3.35 -5.99 12.93
C ALA A 15 3.12 -7.45 13.32
N ALA A 16 2.39 -7.68 14.39
CA ALA A 16 1.92 -9.02 14.72
C ALA A 16 0.97 -9.54 13.62
N PRO A 17 1.09 -10.83 13.22
CA PRO A 17 0.23 -11.41 12.19
C PRO A 17 -1.24 -11.46 12.65
N CYS A 18 -2.16 -11.48 11.70
CA CYS A 18 -3.57 -11.65 11.99
C CYS A 18 -3.84 -13.01 12.65
N MET A 19 -4.49 -13.00 13.82
CA MET A 19 -4.82 -14.21 14.58
C MET A 19 -6.22 -14.76 14.27
N ALA A 20 -6.92 -14.19 13.30
CA ALA A 20 -8.30 -14.57 12.95
C ALA A 20 -9.28 -14.55 14.16
N CYS A 21 -9.06 -13.69 15.15
CA CYS A 21 -9.84 -13.66 16.40
C CYS A 21 -11.29 -13.14 16.25
N GLY A 22 -11.65 -12.63 15.08
CA GLY A 22 -12.99 -12.13 14.79
C GLY A 22 -13.37 -10.83 15.51
N TYR A 23 -12.45 -10.12 16.15
CA TYR A 23 -12.74 -8.85 16.82
C TYR A 23 -13.30 -7.83 15.81
N CYS A 24 -12.66 -7.66 14.64
CA CYS A 24 -13.05 -6.70 13.60
C CYS A 24 -14.41 -6.98 12.93
N LYS A 25 -14.99 -8.16 13.15
CA LYS A 25 -16.38 -8.47 12.76
C LYS A 25 -17.40 -7.74 13.64
N ARG A 26 -17.06 -7.46 14.88
CA ARG A 26 -17.97 -6.91 15.88
C ARG A 26 -17.72 -5.46 16.25
N ALA A 27 -16.46 -5.00 16.09
CA ALA A 27 -16.04 -3.65 16.47
C ALA A 27 -15.09 -3.07 15.42
N ASP A 28 -14.98 -1.74 15.38
CA ASP A 28 -13.97 -1.09 14.54
C ASP A 28 -12.57 -1.35 15.11
N GLY A 29 -11.60 -1.40 14.20
CA GLY A 29 -10.21 -1.64 14.56
C GLY A 29 -9.82 -3.11 14.63
N CYS A 30 -8.78 -3.39 15.36
CA CYS A 30 -8.23 -4.72 15.58
C CYS A 30 -7.97 -4.95 17.07
N ALA A 31 -8.05 -6.20 17.53
CA ALA A 31 -7.67 -6.57 18.89
C ALA A 31 -6.18 -6.35 19.20
N LEU A 32 -5.34 -6.27 18.18
CA LEU A 32 -3.93 -5.95 18.27
C LEU A 32 -3.74 -4.47 17.94
N HIS A 33 -3.17 -3.69 18.88
CA HIS A 33 -3.08 -2.23 18.80
C HIS A 33 -1.77 -1.72 18.20
N ASP A 34 -0.89 -2.60 17.78
CA ASP A 34 0.43 -2.30 17.19
C ASP A 34 0.38 -1.57 15.83
N LEU A 35 -0.77 -1.56 15.16
CA LEU A 35 -1.02 -0.83 13.91
C LEU A 35 -2.00 0.35 14.04
N ASP A 36 -2.39 0.75 15.23
CA ASP A 36 -3.39 1.82 15.39
C ASP A 36 -2.87 3.17 14.86
N GLY A 37 -1.63 3.53 15.15
CA GLY A 37 -0.99 4.73 14.58
C GLY A 37 -0.86 4.67 13.06
N PHE A 38 -0.48 3.52 12.53
CA PHE A 38 -0.45 3.31 11.07
C PHE A 38 -1.84 3.43 10.45
N ASP A 39 -2.87 2.86 11.07
CA ASP A 39 -4.25 2.96 10.58
C ASP A 39 -4.74 4.42 10.57
N ALA A 40 -4.43 5.18 11.62
CA ALA A 40 -4.79 6.59 11.69
C ALA A 40 -4.13 7.39 10.54
N ALA A 41 -2.82 7.25 10.35
CA ALA A 41 -2.09 7.88 9.27
C ALA A 41 -2.61 7.42 7.89
N LEU A 42 -2.88 6.13 7.74
CA LEU A 42 -3.43 5.59 6.51
C LEU A 42 -4.79 6.21 6.17
N ARG A 43 -5.67 6.40 7.12
CA ARG A 43 -7.00 7.00 6.91
C ARG A 43 -6.92 8.44 6.40
N GLU A 44 -5.91 9.20 6.82
CA GLU A 44 -5.71 10.60 6.46
C GLU A 44 -4.81 10.80 5.22
N SER A 45 -4.11 9.76 4.76
CA SER A 45 -3.18 9.89 3.63
C SER A 45 -3.88 10.09 2.28
N ASP A 46 -3.28 10.87 1.40
CA ASP A 46 -3.69 11.07 0.01
C ASP A 46 -3.06 10.03 -0.93
N LEU A 47 -1.88 9.55 -0.55
CA LEU A 47 -1.09 8.59 -1.31
C LEU A 47 -0.49 7.53 -0.38
N LEU A 48 -0.62 6.27 -0.75
CA LEU A 48 0.07 5.15 -0.13
C LEU A 48 1.17 4.63 -1.06
N VAL A 49 2.41 4.68 -0.62
CA VAL A 49 3.53 4.06 -1.34
C VAL A 49 3.95 2.79 -0.62
N ILE A 50 3.90 1.66 -1.32
CA ILE A 50 4.39 0.38 -0.82
C ILE A 50 5.69 0.05 -1.56
N ALA A 51 6.81 0.01 -0.83
CA ALA A 51 8.11 -0.38 -1.34
C ALA A 51 8.54 -1.72 -0.72
N SER A 52 8.86 -2.70 -1.54
CA SER A 52 9.14 -4.06 -1.08
C SER A 52 10.05 -4.82 -2.03
N PRO A 53 10.97 -5.65 -1.51
CA PRO A 53 11.52 -6.73 -2.32
C PRO A 53 10.44 -7.80 -2.56
N VAL A 54 10.67 -8.62 -3.57
CA VAL A 54 9.87 -9.82 -3.84
C VAL A 54 10.58 -11.04 -3.24
N TYR A 55 9.90 -11.78 -2.39
CA TYR A 55 10.36 -13.05 -1.84
C TYR A 55 9.34 -14.14 -2.14
N ASN A 56 9.80 -15.26 -2.72
CA ASN A 56 8.92 -16.40 -3.04
C ASN A 56 7.65 -15.98 -3.82
N LEU A 57 7.82 -15.20 -4.87
CA LEU A 57 6.78 -14.67 -5.74
C LEU A 57 5.84 -13.62 -5.12
N THR A 58 6.03 -13.21 -3.86
CA THR A 58 5.13 -12.29 -3.16
C THR A 58 5.87 -11.38 -2.18
N PHE A 59 5.13 -10.72 -1.31
CA PHE A 59 5.67 -9.83 -0.28
C PHE A 59 6.38 -10.61 0.84
N PRO A 60 7.45 -10.05 1.44
CA PRO A 60 8.05 -10.59 2.66
C PRO A 60 7.05 -10.72 3.80
N ALA A 61 7.31 -11.66 4.72
CA ALA A 61 6.42 -11.97 5.84
C ALA A 61 6.05 -10.73 6.68
N GLN A 62 6.98 -9.81 6.91
CA GLN A 62 6.74 -8.60 7.69
C GLN A 62 5.70 -7.68 7.03
N LEU A 63 5.81 -7.46 5.71
CA LEU A 63 4.82 -6.67 4.98
C LEU A 63 3.51 -7.44 4.84
N LYS A 64 3.57 -8.76 4.61
CA LYS A 64 2.39 -9.60 4.52
C LYS A 64 1.57 -9.57 5.82
N SER A 65 2.22 -9.52 6.99
CA SER A 65 1.54 -9.37 8.29
C SER A 65 0.71 -8.08 8.36
N VAL A 66 1.21 -6.97 7.84
CA VAL A 66 0.44 -5.72 7.74
C VAL A 66 -0.75 -5.88 6.78
N LEU A 67 -0.51 -6.46 5.58
CA LEU A 67 -1.55 -6.66 4.57
C LEU A 67 -2.67 -7.59 5.07
N ASP A 68 -2.33 -8.65 5.80
CA ASP A 68 -3.32 -9.56 6.38
C ASP A 68 -4.20 -8.87 7.45
N ARG A 69 -3.68 -7.83 8.10
CA ARG A 69 -4.43 -7.00 9.05
C ARG A 69 -5.41 -6.04 8.38
N PHE A 70 -5.35 -5.87 7.06
CA PHE A 70 -6.39 -5.18 6.27
C PHE A 70 -7.71 -5.94 6.24
N GLN A 71 -7.74 -7.20 6.72
CA GLN A 71 -8.97 -7.93 7.00
C GLN A 71 -9.98 -7.10 7.80
N ARG A 72 -9.52 -6.18 8.68
CA ARG A 72 -10.40 -5.26 9.43
C ARG A 72 -11.30 -4.40 8.53
N TYR A 73 -10.83 -3.99 7.35
CA TYR A 73 -11.60 -3.20 6.40
C TYR A 73 -12.57 -4.06 5.60
N PHE A 74 -12.17 -5.30 5.30
CA PHE A 74 -13.06 -6.29 4.70
C PHE A 74 -14.24 -6.57 5.64
N GLU A 75 -13.99 -6.85 6.91
CA GLU A 75 -15.03 -7.11 7.90
C GLU A 75 -15.88 -5.87 8.18
N ALA A 76 -15.30 -4.66 8.15
CA ALA A 76 -16.07 -3.43 8.22
C ALA A 76 -17.12 -3.36 7.11
N ARG A 77 -16.74 -3.71 5.88
CA ARG A 77 -17.62 -3.65 4.72
C ARG A 77 -18.70 -4.75 4.73
N PHE A 78 -18.30 -5.99 4.97
CA PHE A 78 -19.17 -7.15 4.73
C PHE A 78 -19.95 -7.60 5.98
N GLU A 79 -19.35 -7.53 7.17
CA GLU A 79 -20.02 -7.93 8.42
C GLU A 79 -20.70 -6.75 9.10
N ARG A 80 -20.07 -5.57 9.11
CA ARG A 80 -20.60 -4.39 9.82
C ARG A 80 -21.34 -3.38 8.93
N GLY A 81 -21.35 -3.58 7.60
CA GLY A 81 -22.07 -2.72 6.65
C GLY A 81 -21.45 -1.34 6.44
N VAL A 82 -20.23 -1.08 6.92
CA VAL A 82 -19.54 0.21 6.78
C VAL A 82 -18.97 0.38 5.38
N ARG A 83 -19.54 1.29 4.59
CA ARG A 83 -19.17 1.50 3.17
C ARG A 83 -19.08 2.98 2.83
N PRO A 84 -17.88 3.47 2.49
CA PRO A 84 -16.58 2.78 2.48
C PRO A 84 -16.02 2.59 3.89
N ALA A 85 -15.15 1.58 4.08
CA ALA A 85 -14.47 1.35 5.36
C ALA A 85 -13.47 2.47 5.70
N ILE A 86 -12.93 3.11 4.69
CA ILE A 86 -12.14 4.35 4.79
C ILE A 86 -12.81 5.39 3.90
N VAL A 87 -13.19 6.52 4.48
CA VAL A 87 -13.97 7.56 3.79
C VAL A 87 -13.12 8.27 2.74
N LYS A 88 -11.93 8.72 3.12
CA LYS A 88 -11.04 9.47 2.24
C LYS A 88 -10.53 8.56 1.11
N PRO A 89 -10.82 8.90 -0.17
CA PRO A 89 -10.25 8.17 -1.29
C PRO A 89 -8.76 8.43 -1.39
N ARG A 90 -8.01 7.42 -1.83
CA ARG A 90 -6.57 7.58 -2.04
C ARG A 90 -6.06 6.80 -3.23
N ARG A 91 -4.89 7.20 -3.66
CA ARG A 91 -4.09 6.46 -4.63
C ARG A 91 -3.03 5.63 -3.95
N ALA A 92 -2.59 4.59 -4.63
CA ALA A 92 -1.47 3.79 -4.17
C ALA A 92 -0.47 3.54 -5.30
N VAL A 93 0.80 3.43 -4.94
CA VAL A 93 1.90 3.07 -5.82
C VAL A 93 2.63 1.87 -5.22
N LEU A 94 2.99 0.93 -6.08
CA LEU A 94 3.78 -0.23 -5.72
C LEU A 94 5.18 -0.11 -6.33
N LEU A 95 6.19 -0.18 -5.48
CA LEU A 95 7.60 -0.21 -5.86
C LEU A 95 8.17 -1.58 -5.49
N LEU A 96 8.62 -2.35 -6.48
CA LEU A 96 9.18 -3.69 -6.27
C LEU A 96 10.63 -3.78 -6.70
N THR A 97 11.40 -4.57 -5.98
CA THR A 97 12.73 -5.02 -6.38
C THR A 97 12.79 -6.55 -6.39
N MET A 98 13.52 -7.13 -7.32
CA MET A 98 13.69 -8.58 -7.40
C MET A 98 15.01 -8.99 -8.06
N GLY A 99 15.52 -10.16 -7.73
CA GLY A 99 16.77 -10.69 -8.27
C GLY A 99 16.66 -11.26 -9.69
N ARG A 100 15.43 -11.45 -10.22
CA ARG A 100 15.22 -12.00 -11.57
C ARG A 100 14.19 -11.18 -12.32
N HIS A 101 14.30 -11.17 -13.65
CA HIS A 101 13.28 -10.61 -14.52
C HIS A 101 12.15 -11.63 -14.73
N ASP A 102 11.08 -11.52 -13.96
CA ASP A 102 9.90 -12.36 -14.04
C ASP A 102 8.64 -11.50 -13.83
N PRO A 103 7.67 -11.48 -14.76
CA PRO A 103 6.45 -10.70 -14.61
C PRO A 103 5.47 -11.29 -13.60
N LEU A 104 5.51 -12.59 -13.34
CA LEU A 104 4.53 -13.27 -12.49
C LEU A 104 4.47 -12.74 -11.05
N PRO A 105 5.60 -12.49 -10.35
CA PRO A 105 5.57 -11.90 -9.02
C PRO A 105 4.91 -10.52 -8.98
N VAL A 106 5.13 -9.69 -10.00
CA VAL A 106 4.52 -8.36 -10.11
C VAL A 106 3.00 -8.49 -10.17
N GLU A 107 2.52 -9.39 -11.04
CA GLU A 107 1.08 -9.67 -11.20
C GLU A 107 0.44 -10.17 -9.89
N ILE A 108 1.11 -11.09 -9.19
CA ILE A 108 0.64 -11.62 -7.90
C ILE A 108 0.56 -10.51 -6.85
N CYS A 109 1.59 -9.67 -6.74
CA CYS A 109 1.62 -8.55 -5.80
C CYS A 109 0.53 -7.53 -6.10
N GLU A 110 0.35 -7.16 -7.38
CA GLU A 110 -0.72 -6.24 -7.79
C GLU A 110 -2.12 -6.80 -7.48
N LYS A 111 -2.38 -8.05 -7.83
CA LYS A 111 -3.68 -8.70 -7.53
C LYS A 111 -3.95 -8.72 -6.03
N THR A 112 -2.94 -9.05 -5.22
CA THR A 112 -3.04 -9.05 -3.76
C THR A 112 -3.44 -7.67 -3.22
N LEU A 113 -2.78 -6.60 -3.70
CA LEU A 113 -3.10 -5.23 -3.27
C LEU A 113 -4.46 -4.77 -3.78
N ARG A 114 -4.80 -5.00 -5.04
CA ARG A 114 -6.10 -4.61 -5.60
C ARG A 114 -7.26 -5.27 -4.85
N GLN A 115 -7.10 -6.53 -4.44
CA GLN A 115 -8.08 -7.21 -3.61
C GLN A 115 -8.29 -6.50 -2.27
N SER A 116 -7.22 -6.17 -1.56
CA SER A 116 -7.28 -5.46 -0.28
C SER A 116 -7.82 -4.03 -0.46
N PHE A 117 -7.35 -3.32 -1.47
CA PHE A 117 -7.70 -1.93 -1.74
C PHE A 117 -9.16 -1.73 -2.15
N SER A 118 -9.80 -2.77 -2.72
CA SER A 118 -11.22 -2.74 -3.12
C SER A 118 -12.18 -2.41 -1.97
N VAL A 119 -11.76 -2.68 -0.72
CA VAL A 119 -12.55 -2.41 0.49
C VAL A 119 -12.03 -1.20 1.27
N MET A 120 -10.93 -0.57 0.80
CA MET A 120 -10.22 0.50 1.52
C MET A 120 -10.38 1.87 0.85
N ASN A 121 -11.26 2.00 -0.14
CA ASN A 121 -11.36 3.21 -0.96
C ASN A 121 -10.01 3.67 -1.52
N THR A 122 -9.20 2.71 -1.97
CA THR A 122 -7.83 2.92 -2.42
C THR A 122 -7.65 2.36 -3.83
N HIS A 123 -7.01 3.11 -4.71
CA HIS A 123 -6.78 2.70 -6.09
C HIS A 123 -5.29 2.56 -6.38
N LEU A 124 -4.85 1.38 -6.84
CA LEU A 124 -3.47 1.16 -7.29
C LEU A 124 -3.30 1.80 -8.67
N THR A 125 -2.60 2.94 -8.72
CA THR A 125 -2.42 3.77 -9.92
C THR A 125 -1.15 3.47 -10.69
N GLY A 126 -0.13 2.93 -10.03
CA GLY A 126 1.13 2.64 -10.68
C GLY A 126 1.93 1.55 -9.98
N THR A 127 2.71 0.83 -10.77
CA THR A 127 3.69 -0.15 -10.28
C THR A 127 5.01 0.07 -11.02
N LEU A 128 6.09 0.18 -10.26
CA LEU A 128 7.46 0.10 -10.78
C LEU A 128 8.14 -1.12 -10.22
N CYS A 129 8.73 -1.91 -11.08
CA CYS A 129 9.55 -3.04 -10.71
C CYS A 129 10.97 -2.87 -11.24
N LEU A 130 11.95 -3.06 -10.37
CA LEU A 130 13.35 -3.12 -10.69
C LEU A 130 13.81 -4.57 -10.56
N PRO A 131 14.01 -5.28 -11.68
CA PRO A 131 14.59 -6.63 -11.67
C PRO A 131 16.12 -6.58 -11.56
N ASP A 132 16.72 -7.76 -11.44
CA ASP A 132 18.16 -8.00 -11.50
C ASP A 132 18.99 -7.22 -10.47
N THR A 133 18.43 -7.07 -9.25
CA THR A 133 19.03 -6.25 -8.20
C THR A 133 20.17 -6.92 -7.43
N ASP A 134 20.43 -8.21 -7.63
CA ASP A 134 21.47 -8.97 -6.91
C ASP A 134 22.89 -8.47 -7.20
N GLY A 135 23.12 -7.86 -8.36
CA GLY A 135 24.38 -7.25 -8.76
C GLY A 135 24.56 -5.78 -8.35
N GLY A 136 23.60 -5.22 -7.63
CA GLY A 136 23.55 -3.78 -7.33
C GLY A 136 22.87 -2.97 -8.42
N ILE A 137 22.71 -1.66 -8.19
CA ILE A 137 22.00 -0.75 -9.07
C ILE A 137 22.88 0.44 -9.39
N ALA A 138 23.06 0.78 -10.68
CA ALA A 138 23.77 1.99 -11.09
C ALA A 138 23.01 3.24 -10.68
N ALA A 139 23.73 4.30 -10.29
CA ALA A 139 23.13 5.58 -9.88
C ALA A 139 22.27 6.23 -10.97
N GLU A 140 22.60 6.01 -12.25
CA GLU A 140 21.89 6.54 -13.41
C GLU A 140 20.87 5.54 -14.00
N HIS A 141 20.45 4.52 -13.23
CA HIS A 141 19.51 3.52 -13.75
C HIS A 141 18.20 4.16 -14.23
N PRO A 142 17.68 3.80 -15.43
CA PRO A 142 16.48 4.44 -16.01
C PRO A 142 15.21 4.36 -15.14
N ILE A 143 15.18 3.48 -14.14
CA ILE A 143 14.07 3.35 -13.20
C ILE A 143 13.84 4.66 -12.41
N PHE A 144 14.89 5.40 -12.10
CA PHE A 144 14.78 6.65 -11.35
C PHE A 144 14.04 7.73 -12.14
N GLU A 145 14.26 7.77 -13.47
CA GLU A 145 13.52 8.69 -14.34
C GLU A 145 12.04 8.27 -14.48
N LYS A 146 11.77 6.97 -14.56
CA LYS A 146 10.39 6.45 -14.54
C LYS A 146 9.69 6.81 -13.23
N ALA A 147 10.38 6.69 -12.10
CA ALA A 147 9.83 7.06 -10.79
C ALA A 147 9.52 8.56 -10.71
N ARG A 148 10.40 9.42 -11.23
CA ARG A 148 10.17 10.87 -11.28
C ARG A 148 8.95 11.22 -12.13
N ARG A 149 8.81 10.63 -13.32
CA ARG A 149 7.62 10.86 -14.16
C ARG A 149 6.34 10.44 -13.48
N MET A 150 6.33 9.25 -12.89
CA MET A 150 5.18 8.76 -12.11
C MET A 150 4.82 9.72 -10.97
N ALA A 151 5.81 10.24 -10.24
CA ALA A 151 5.56 11.22 -9.17
C ALA A 151 4.94 12.52 -9.69
N ILE A 152 5.42 13.05 -10.83
CA ILE A 152 4.86 14.24 -11.46
C ILE A 152 3.41 14.02 -11.92
N GLU A 153 3.12 12.89 -12.54
CA GLU A 153 1.76 12.53 -12.98
C GLU A 153 0.79 12.44 -11.79
N ILE A 154 1.21 11.78 -10.70
CA ILE A 154 0.42 11.67 -9.47
C ILE A 154 0.17 13.05 -8.85
N GLU A 155 1.17 13.92 -8.84
CA GLU A 155 1.04 15.27 -8.30
C GLU A 155 0.06 16.12 -9.13
N ALA A 156 0.17 16.08 -10.46
CA ALA A 156 -0.70 16.82 -11.36
C ALA A 156 -2.18 16.43 -11.19
N GLU A 157 -2.47 15.13 -11.12
CA GLU A 157 -3.82 14.62 -10.91
C GLU A 157 -4.37 14.93 -9.51
N THR A 158 -3.50 14.99 -8.48
CA THR A 158 -3.92 15.37 -7.13
C THR A 158 -4.32 16.83 -7.07
N CYS A 159 -3.58 17.70 -7.72
CA CYS A 159 -3.93 19.13 -7.82
C CYS A 159 -5.26 19.34 -8.55
N TYR A 160 -5.50 18.61 -9.65
CA TYR A 160 -6.73 18.73 -10.42
C TYR A 160 -7.96 18.29 -9.62
N ASN A 161 -7.88 17.18 -8.89
CA ASN A 161 -8.99 16.69 -8.06
C ASN A 161 -9.30 17.61 -6.88
N ASN A 162 -8.30 18.27 -6.29
CA ASN A 162 -8.51 19.21 -5.20
C ASN A 162 -9.16 20.53 -5.67
N LEU A 163 -8.94 20.93 -6.92
CA LEU A 163 -9.57 22.12 -7.50
C LEU A 163 -11.07 21.91 -7.82
N ASN A 164 -11.46 20.68 -8.15
CA ASN A 164 -12.86 20.34 -8.47
C ASN A 164 -13.71 19.96 -7.22
N LEU A 165 -13.17 20.02 -6.02
CA LEU A 165 -13.91 19.84 -4.76
C LEU A 165 -14.35 21.17 -4.13
N CYS A 166 -14.06 22.31 -4.78
CA CYS A 166 -14.40 23.65 -4.31
C CYS A 166 -15.61 24.28 -5.06
N ASP A 167 -16.25 23.52 -5.95
CA ASP A 167 -17.53 23.87 -6.61
C ASP A 167 -18.68 23.03 -6.02
#